data_b9103636c470d035a266b553d7fe3d66
#
_entry.id   b9103636c470d035a266b553d7fe3d66
#
_cell.length_a   1.000
_cell.length_b   1.000
_cell.length_c   1.000
_cell.angle_alpha   90.00
_cell.angle_beta   90.00
_cell.angle_gamma   90.00
#
_symmetry.space_group_name_H-M   'P 1'
#
loop_
_entity.id
_entity.type
_entity.pdbx_description
1 polymer ?
#
loop_
_entity_poly.entity_id
_entity_poly.type
_entity_poly.pdbx_seq_one_letter_code
_entity_poly.pdbx_strand_id
1 'polypeptide(L)'
;MNKILMTLAAVMTMSFAACAQNKGGQKMKTENKPLVVYFSATGTTAKAARMIADVTDGVLYEIVPQQAYTSDDLDWNDRQSRSSVEMNDPASRPALKDTKVNTLDYEVVFIGYPIWWNQAPRIVNSFIESHDLKGRKLVPFATSGGSGINNSVKELRKAYPDLEWQDGRLLNGSSLNSVRNWVNGIMKKQ
;
A
#
# COMPACT_ATOMS: atom_id res chain seq x y z
N MET A 1 92.55 -3.96 10.13
CA MET A 1 91.97 -4.26 8.81
C MET A 1 90.73 -5.12 9.08
N ASN A 2 89.56 -4.55 9.05
CA ASN A 2 88.32 -5.24 8.69
C ASN A 2 87.15 -4.18 8.86
N LYS A 3 86.62 -3.84 7.73
CA LYS A 3 85.55 -2.92 7.60
C LYS A 3 84.22 -3.65 7.92
N ILE A 4 83.51 -3.26 8.93
CA ILE A 4 82.14 -3.75 9.19
C ILE A 4 81.17 -2.75 8.57
N LEU A 5 80.42 -3.24 7.60
CA LEU A 5 79.39 -2.53 6.86
C LEU A 5 78.10 -2.59 7.69
N MET A 6 77.62 -1.46 8.21
CA MET A 6 76.34 -1.36 8.89
C MET A 6 75.24 -1.08 7.86
N THR A 7 74.40 -2.06 7.60
CA THR A 7 73.16 -1.92 6.82
C THR A 7 72.03 -1.44 7.71
N LEU A 8 71.55 -0.21 7.48
CA LEU A 8 70.42 0.39 8.16
C LEU A 8 69.15 -0.15 7.51
N ALA A 9 68.40 -0.99 8.23
CA ALA A 9 67.06 -1.42 7.80
C ALA A 9 66.02 -0.41 8.29
N ALA A 10 65.46 0.35 7.34
CA ALA A 10 64.34 1.24 7.63
C ALA A 10 63.06 0.41 7.68
N VAL A 11 62.48 0.29 8.88
CA VAL A 11 61.16 -0.31 9.09
C VAL A 11 60.11 0.76 8.82
N MET A 12 59.43 0.61 7.66
CA MET A 12 58.29 1.48 7.30
C MET A 12 57.02 0.91 7.91
N THR A 13 56.56 1.49 9.04
CA THR A 13 55.31 1.17 9.66
C THR A 13 54.15 1.83 8.87
N MET A 14 53.47 1.03 8.03
CA MET A 14 52.20 1.46 7.45
C MET A 14 51.09 1.44 8.51
N SER A 15 50.69 2.60 8.95
CA SER A 15 49.49 2.81 9.78
C SER A 15 48.26 2.63 8.89
N PHE A 16 47.59 1.48 8.97
CA PHE A 16 46.26 1.33 8.41
C PHE A 16 45.26 2.10 9.29
N ALA A 17 44.88 3.31 8.85
CA ALA A 17 43.72 3.99 9.37
C ALA A 17 42.47 3.21 8.90
N ALA A 18 41.90 2.37 9.76
CA ALA A 18 40.61 1.76 9.54
C ALA A 18 39.54 2.83 9.61
N CYS A 19 39.14 3.40 8.48
CA CYS A 19 37.89 4.14 8.36
C CYS A 19 36.75 3.16 8.62
N ALA A 20 36.22 3.17 9.85
CA ALA A 20 34.92 2.59 10.15
C ALA A 20 33.86 3.38 9.39
N GLN A 21 33.58 2.95 8.14
CA GLN A 21 32.40 3.40 7.44
C GLN A 21 31.18 2.85 8.17
N ASN A 22 30.54 3.76 8.90
CA ASN A 22 29.22 3.57 9.49
C ASN A 22 28.26 3.29 8.31
N LYS A 23 28.04 2.02 8.00
CA LYS A 23 26.96 1.58 7.10
C LYS A 23 25.63 1.80 7.82
N GLY A 24 25.20 3.07 7.89
CA GLY A 24 23.80 3.38 8.05
C GLY A 24 23.07 2.63 6.96
N GLY A 25 22.28 1.62 7.33
CA GLY A 25 21.50 0.84 6.39
C GLY A 25 20.59 1.79 5.60
N GLN A 26 21.01 2.16 4.41
CA GLN A 26 20.11 2.67 3.39
C GLN A 26 19.15 1.51 3.07
N LYS A 27 17.96 1.58 3.69
CA LYS A 27 16.82 0.76 3.30
C LYS A 27 16.64 1.01 1.81
N MET A 28 16.93 0.02 0.96
CA MET A 28 16.72 0.14 -0.48
C MET A 28 15.24 0.52 -0.67
N LYS A 29 14.99 1.75 -1.17
CA LYS A 29 13.69 2.08 -1.76
C LYS A 29 13.37 0.95 -2.72
N THR A 30 12.18 0.39 -2.62
CA THR A 30 11.67 -0.57 -3.62
C THR A 30 11.55 0.22 -4.92
N GLU A 31 12.56 0.12 -5.78
CA GLU A 31 12.69 0.93 -6.98
C GLU A 31 11.39 0.83 -7.79
N ASN A 32 10.58 1.89 -7.76
CA ASN A 32 9.37 2.13 -8.56
C ASN A 32 8.23 1.09 -8.47
N LYS A 33 8.26 0.13 -7.55
CA LYS A 33 7.15 -0.80 -7.35
C LYS A 33 6.06 -0.14 -6.51
N PRO A 34 4.79 -0.13 -6.95
CA PRO A 34 3.70 0.38 -6.12
C PRO A 34 3.33 -0.61 -5.01
N LEU A 35 2.73 -0.08 -3.95
CA LEU A 35 2.01 -0.88 -2.97
C LEU A 35 0.56 -1.04 -3.45
N VAL A 36 0.03 -2.26 -3.42
CA VAL A 36 -1.36 -2.57 -3.76
C VAL A 36 -2.08 -3.05 -2.52
N VAL A 37 -2.68 -2.10 -1.81
CA VAL A 37 -3.47 -2.34 -0.60
C VAL A 37 -4.89 -2.67 -1.01
N TYR A 38 -5.52 -3.66 -0.37
CA TYR A 38 -6.92 -3.97 -0.66
C TYR A 38 -7.64 -4.61 0.53
N PHE A 39 -8.92 -4.34 0.64
CA PHE A 39 -9.87 -5.11 1.43
C PHE A 39 -10.76 -5.95 0.51
N SER A 40 -11.01 -7.20 0.86
CA SER A 40 -11.85 -8.09 0.06
C SER A 40 -12.60 -9.10 0.93
N ALA A 41 -13.90 -8.89 1.15
CA ALA A 41 -14.72 -9.81 1.94
C ALA A 41 -15.04 -11.13 1.22
N THR A 42 -15.19 -11.09 -0.13
CA THR A 42 -15.64 -12.23 -0.96
C THR A 42 -14.62 -12.67 -2.02
N GLY A 43 -13.42 -12.11 -2.01
CA GLY A 43 -12.36 -12.43 -2.98
C GLY A 43 -12.42 -11.65 -4.30
N THR A 44 -13.50 -10.91 -4.59
CA THR A 44 -13.64 -10.18 -5.87
C THR A 44 -12.62 -9.05 -5.99
N THR A 45 -12.48 -8.21 -4.97
CA THR A 45 -11.49 -7.13 -4.95
C THR A 45 -10.06 -7.68 -4.92
N ALA A 46 -9.83 -8.81 -4.23
CA ALA A 46 -8.54 -9.49 -4.22
C ALA A 46 -8.07 -9.90 -5.63
N LYS A 47 -8.98 -10.37 -6.49
CA LYS A 47 -8.67 -10.67 -7.90
C LYS A 47 -8.24 -9.43 -8.67
N ALA A 48 -8.93 -8.30 -8.47
CA ALA A 48 -8.57 -7.02 -9.08
C ALA A 48 -7.20 -6.51 -8.58
N ALA A 49 -6.93 -6.63 -7.28
CA ALA A 49 -5.65 -6.28 -6.69
C ALA A 49 -4.47 -7.09 -7.27
N ARG A 50 -4.65 -8.40 -7.44
CA ARG A 50 -3.64 -9.26 -8.09
C ARG A 50 -3.35 -8.83 -9.51
N MET A 51 -4.37 -8.49 -10.32
CA MET A 51 -4.14 -7.98 -11.68
C MET A 51 -3.30 -6.71 -11.71
N ILE A 52 -3.48 -5.80 -10.74
CA ILE A 52 -2.64 -4.59 -10.63
C ILE A 52 -1.21 -5.00 -10.25
N ALA A 53 -1.04 -5.85 -9.24
CA ALA A 53 0.28 -6.31 -8.81
C ALA A 53 1.02 -7.04 -9.93
N ASP A 54 0.36 -7.91 -10.70
CA ASP A 54 0.95 -8.65 -11.81
C ASP A 54 1.46 -7.73 -12.94
N VAL A 55 0.75 -6.62 -13.23
CA VAL A 55 1.15 -5.70 -14.29
C VAL A 55 2.18 -4.65 -13.85
N THR A 56 2.38 -4.47 -12.54
CA THR A 56 3.29 -3.46 -11.97
C THR A 56 4.48 -4.07 -11.24
N ASP A 57 4.53 -5.39 -11.08
CA ASP A 57 5.41 -6.07 -10.13
C ASP A 57 5.27 -5.48 -8.70
N GLY A 58 4.05 -5.03 -8.36
CA GLY A 58 3.71 -4.35 -7.13
C GLY A 58 3.61 -5.29 -5.93
N VAL A 59 3.78 -4.72 -4.75
CA VAL A 59 3.65 -5.46 -3.48
C VAL A 59 2.20 -5.48 -3.04
N LEU A 60 1.64 -6.68 -2.86
CA LEU A 60 0.28 -6.86 -2.34
C LEU A 60 0.25 -6.75 -0.81
N TYR A 61 -0.72 -6.02 -0.29
CA TYR A 61 -1.05 -5.98 1.12
C TYR A 61 -2.56 -6.06 1.35
N GLU A 62 -3.01 -7.09 2.03
CA GLU A 62 -4.42 -7.26 2.37
C GLU A 62 -4.74 -6.54 3.69
N ILE A 63 -5.77 -5.70 3.66
CA ILE A 63 -6.38 -5.15 4.87
C ILE A 63 -7.21 -6.27 5.50
N VAL A 64 -6.69 -6.88 6.56
CA VAL A 64 -7.33 -7.99 7.24
C VAL A 64 -8.04 -7.46 8.49
N PRO A 65 -9.38 -7.62 8.60
CA PRO A 65 -10.08 -7.29 9.84
C PRO A 65 -9.65 -8.24 10.97
N GLN A 66 -9.59 -7.72 12.20
CA GLN A 66 -9.27 -8.56 13.37
C GLN A 66 -10.28 -9.71 13.51
N GLN A 67 -11.55 -9.45 13.24
CA GLN A 67 -12.62 -10.43 13.13
C GLN A 67 -13.08 -10.51 11.67
N ALA A 68 -12.93 -11.66 11.05
CA ALA A 68 -13.39 -11.88 9.68
C ALA A 68 -14.90 -11.64 9.56
N TYR A 69 -15.34 -11.15 8.39
CA TYR A 69 -16.77 -11.04 8.11
C TYR A 69 -17.33 -12.41 7.71
N THR A 70 -18.41 -12.79 8.35
CA THR A 70 -19.22 -13.96 7.99
C THR A 70 -20.22 -13.59 6.89
N SER A 71 -20.94 -14.58 6.34
CA SER A 71 -22.05 -14.31 5.42
C SER A 71 -23.14 -13.45 6.05
N ASP A 72 -23.45 -13.70 7.32
CA ASP A 72 -24.47 -12.95 8.05
C ASP A 72 -24.02 -11.51 8.31
N ASP A 73 -22.73 -11.30 8.62
CA ASP A 73 -22.14 -9.96 8.73
C ASP A 73 -22.24 -9.16 7.42
N LEU A 74 -22.32 -9.82 6.28
CA LEU A 74 -22.38 -9.21 4.95
C LEU A 74 -23.80 -9.09 4.39
N ASP A 75 -24.84 -9.54 5.11
CA ASP A 75 -26.22 -9.39 4.67
C ASP A 75 -26.66 -7.92 4.67
N TRP A 76 -26.57 -7.29 3.51
CA TRP A 76 -26.94 -5.89 3.31
C TRP A 76 -28.46 -5.63 3.44
N ASN A 77 -29.32 -6.68 3.46
CA ASN A 77 -30.73 -6.55 3.71
C ASN A 77 -31.05 -6.50 5.23
N ASP A 78 -30.18 -7.07 6.05
CA ASP A 78 -30.28 -6.96 7.50
C ASP A 78 -29.65 -5.66 8.00
N ARG A 79 -30.45 -4.78 8.56
CA ARG A 79 -30.00 -3.51 9.15
C ARG A 79 -29.13 -3.70 10.41
N GLN A 80 -29.18 -4.87 11.02
CA GLN A 80 -28.40 -5.22 12.19
C GLN A 80 -27.13 -6.02 11.84
N SER A 81 -26.95 -6.41 10.58
CA SER A 81 -25.70 -7.03 10.14
C SER A 81 -24.52 -6.11 10.43
N ARG A 82 -23.37 -6.69 10.70
CA ARG A 82 -22.17 -5.93 11.03
C ARG A 82 -21.81 -4.91 9.95
N SER A 83 -21.86 -5.27 8.68
CA SER A 83 -21.59 -4.34 7.58
C SER A 83 -22.59 -3.18 7.53
N SER A 84 -23.90 -3.45 7.79
CA SER A 84 -24.93 -2.42 7.86
C SER A 84 -24.68 -1.45 9.02
N VAL A 85 -24.38 -1.97 10.21
CA VAL A 85 -24.09 -1.15 11.40
C VAL A 85 -22.84 -0.29 11.18
N GLU A 86 -21.75 -0.89 10.70
CA GLU A 86 -20.51 -0.17 10.42
C GLU A 86 -20.71 0.93 9.36
N MET A 87 -21.43 0.67 8.29
CA MET A 87 -21.65 1.66 7.23
C MET A 87 -22.60 2.78 7.63
N ASN A 88 -23.56 2.54 8.54
CA ASN A 88 -24.44 3.56 9.08
C ASN A 88 -23.76 4.49 10.09
N ASP A 89 -22.64 4.08 10.66
CA ASP A 89 -21.83 4.91 11.56
C ASP A 89 -20.57 5.45 10.83
N PRO A 90 -20.53 6.74 10.49
CA PRO A 90 -19.35 7.33 9.87
C PRO A 90 -18.09 7.30 10.75
N ALA A 91 -18.24 7.18 12.08
CA ALA A 91 -17.13 7.08 13.03
C ALA A 91 -16.64 5.65 13.23
N SER A 92 -17.34 4.65 12.72
CA SER A 92 -16.93 3.25 12.84
C SER A 92 -15.52 3.01 12.27
N ARG A 93 -14.69 2.32 13.06
CA ARG A 93 -13.32 1.94 12.69
C ARG A 93 -13.08 0.48 13.08
N PRO A 94 -13.48 -0.47 12.22
CA PRO A 94 -13.23 -1.88 12.49
C PRO A 94 -11.74 -2.14 12.74
N ALA A 95 -11.43 -2.92 13.77
CA ALA A 95 -10.05 -3.20 14.16
C ALA A 95 -9.33 -4.03 13.08
N LEU A 96 -8.09 -3.67 12.80
CA LEU A 96 -7.19 -4.38 11.89
C LEU A 96 -6.48 -5.51 12.63
N LYS A 97 -6.24 -6.62 11.95
CA LYS A 97 -5.45 -7.74 12.48
C LYS A 97 -3.99 -7.36 12.68
N ASP A 98 -3.42 -6.59 11.76
CA ASP A 98 -2.10 -6.02 11.87
C ASP A 98 -1.97 -4.73 11.02
N THR A 99 -0.86 -4.00 11.22
CA THR A 99 -0.52 -2.75 10.52
C THR A 99 0.96 -2.76 10.10
N LYS A 100 1.46 -3.91 9.64
CA LYS A 100 2.90 -4.13 9.46
C LYS A 100 3.50 -3.52 8.21
N VAL A 101 2.68 -3.09 7.22
CA VAL A 101 3.22 -2.50 6.01
C VAL A 101 3.75 -1.10 6.27
N ASN A 102 4.98 -0.83 5.83
CA ASN A 102 5.54 0.53 5.85
C ASN A 102 5.21 1.23 4.54
N THR A 103 4.19 2.08 4.56
CA THR A 103 3.72 2.83 3.39
C THR A 103 4.73 3.86 2.87
N LEU A 104 5.69 4.29 3.71
CA LEU A 104 6.72 5.26 3.35
C LEU A 104 7.75 4.70 2.34
N ASP A 105 7.81 3.38 2.18
CA ASP A 105 8.72 2.74 1.21
C ASP A 105 8.19 2.86 -0.24
N TYR A 106 6.97 3.39 -0.45
CA TYR A 106 6.29 3.42 -1.75
C TYR A 106 5.88 4.85 -2.13
N GLU A 107 6.03 5.20 -3.40
CA GLU A 107 5.58 6.49 -3.94
C GLU A 107 4.10 6.44 -4.35
N VAL A 108 3.67 5.30 -4.91
CA VAL A 108 2.30 5.06 -5.36
C VAL A 108 1.68 3.95 -4.52
N VAL A 109 0.50 4.22 -3.98
CA VAL A 109 -0.30 3.27 -3.21
C VAL A 109 -1.67 3.12 -3.87
N PHE A 110 -1.92 1.96 -4.46
CA PHE A 110 -3.26 1.58 -4.89
C PHE A 110 -4.08 1.17 -3.68
N ILE A 111 -5.32 1.65 -3.56
CA ILE A 111 -6.22 1.33 -2.45
C ILE A 111 -7.50 0.72 -3.02
N GLY A 112 -7.69 -0.58 -2.79
CA GLY A 112 -8.79 -1.38 -3.33
C GLY A 112 -9.86 -1.75 -2.31
N TYR A 113 -11.13 -1.70 -2.72
CA TYR A 113 -12.24 -2.05 -1.84
C TYR A 113 -13.49 -2.48 -2.62
N PRO A 114 -14.37 -3.32 -2.04
CA PRO A 114 -15.72 -3.46 -2.53
C PRO A 114 -16.52 -2.19 -2.17
N ILE A 115 -17.40 -1.73 -3.06
CA ILE A 115 -18.26 -0.60 -2.73
C ILE A 115 -19.44 -1.10 -1.89
N TRP A 116 -19.57 -0.59 -0.65
CA TRP A 116 -20.67 -0.81 0.24
C TRP A 116 -21.44 0.50 0.44
N TRP A 117 -22.78 0.49 0.27
CA TRP A 117 -23.62 1.70 0.37
C TRP A 117 -23.03 2.92 -0.36
N ASN A 118 -22.54 2.66 -1.58
CA ASN A 118 -21.93 3.69 -2.44
C ASN A 118 -20.67 4.38 -1.86
N GLN A 119 -20.03 3.77 -0.86
CA GLN A 119 -18.82 4.27 -0.18
C GLN A 119 -17.76 3.15 -0.06
N ALA A 120 -16.56 3.52 0.38
CA ALA A 120 -15.57 2.55 0.86
C ALA A 120 -16.00 1.97 2.22
N PRO A 121 -15.80 0.66 2.48
CA PRO A 121 -16.05 0.06 3.80
C PRO A 121 -15.22 0.74 4.89
N ARG A 122 -15.77 0.85 6.10
CA ARG A 122 -15.13 1.56 7.21
C ARG A 122 -13.75 1.01 7.60
N ILE A 123 -13.47 -0.25 7.32
CA ILE A 123 -12.14 -0.82 7.54
C ILE A 123 -11.05 -0.18 6.66
N VAL A 124 -11.42 0.39 5.51
CA VAL A 124 -10.49 1.19 4.67
C VAL A 124 -10.11 2.47 5.39
N ASN A 125 -11.05 3.11 6.11
CA ASN A 125 -10.76 4.27 6.96
C ASN A 125 -9.79 3.88 8.08
N SER A 126 -10.01 2.71 8.73
CA SER A 126 -9.09 2.20 9.75
C SER A 126 -7.66 2.05 9.22
N PHE A 127 -7.49 1.54 7.99
CA PHE A 127 -6.18 1.42 7.34
C PHE A 127 -5.56 2.80 7.08
N ILE A 128 -6.30 3.73 6.49
CA ILE A 128 -5.81 5.07 6.16
C ILE A 128 -5.33 5.81 7.41
N GLU A 129 -6.06 5.70 8.52
CA GLU A 129 -5.76 6.38 9.77
C GLU A 129 -4.62 5.73 10.57
N SER A 130 -4.34 4.45 10.32
CA SER A 130 -3.26 3.71 11.01
C SER A 130 -1.91 3.74 10.28
N HIS A 131 -1.82 4.39 9.11
CA HIS A 131 -0.60 4.45 8.31
C HIS A 131 -0.29 5.88 7.86
N ASP A 132 1.00 6.21 7.74
CA ASP A 132 1.41 7.49 7.16
C ASP A 132 1.37 7.43 5.63
N LEU A 133 0.36 8.08 5.05
CA LEU A 133 0.13 8.16 3.60
C LEU A 133 0.43 9.55 3.02
N LYS A 134 0.96 10.49 3.83
CA LYS A 134 1.28 11.83 3.36
C LYS A 134 2.37 11.80 2.28
N GLY A 135 2.17 12.58 1.22
CA GLY A 135 3.07 12.63 0.07
C GLY A 135 3.11 11.32 -0.73
N ARG A 136 2.12 10.43 -0.55
CA ARG A 136 1.94 9.23 -1.38
C ARG A 136 0.82 9.49 -2.38
N LYS A 137 1.03 9.12 -3.62
CA LYS A 137 0.01 9.15 -4.67
C LYS A 137 -0.97 8.02 -4.45
N LEU A 138 -2.18 8.33 -3.97
CA LEU A 138 -3.21 7.35 -3.65
C LEU A 138 -4.13 7.11 -4.85
N VAL A 139 -4.19 5.88 -5.32
CA VAL A 139 -4.95 5.48 -6.51
C VAL A 139 -6.08 4.52 -6.12
N PRO A 140 -7.32 5.01 -5.97
CA PRO A 140 -8.44 4.14 -5.62
C PRO A 140 -8.78 3.18 -6.75
N PHE A 141 -9.12 1.93 -6.41
CA PHE A 141 -9.81 1.02 -7.30
C PHE A 141 -10.90 0.27 -6.54
N ALA A 142 -11.95 -0.12 -7.22
CA ALA A 142 -13.06 -0.77 -6.55
C ALA A 142 -13.69 -1.88 -7.39
N THR A 143 -14.43 -2.73 -6.70
CA THR A 143 -15.41 -3.65 -7.28
C THR A 143 -16.78 -3.37 -6.68
N SER A 144 -17.85 -3.60 -7.44
CA SER A 144 -19.20 -3.26 -7.01
C SER A 144 -20.24 -4.18 -7.66
N GLY A 145 -21.32 -4.43 -6.97
CA GLY A 145 -22.51 -5.07 -7.52
C GLY A 145 -23.36 -4.18 -8.45
N GLY A 146 -23.18 -2.84 -8.39
CA GLY A 146 -23.98 -1.92 -9.19
C GLY A 146 -23.56 -0.45 -9.13
N SER A 147 -22.90 0.00 -8.04
CA SER A 147 -22.49 1.40 -7.87
C SER A 147 -21.22 1.71 -8.66
N GLY A 148 -21.13 2.95 -9.17
CA GLY A 148 -19.87 3.50 -9.70
C GLY A 148 -18.90 3.89 -8.58
N ILE A 149 -17.62 4.11 -8.93
CA ILE A 149 -16.56 4.45 -7.95
C ILE A 149 -16.60 5.94 -7.51
N ASN A 150 -17.18 6.83 -8.29
CA ASN A 150 -17.00 8.28 -8.13
C ASN A 150 -17.42 8.79 -6.75
N ASN A 151 -18.55 8.31 -6.22
CA ASN A 151 -19.01 8.76 -4.91
C ASN A 151 -18.09 8.28 -3.78
N SER A 152 -17.65 7.03 -3.81
CA SER A 152 -16.75 6.51 -2.78
C SER A 152 -15.41 7.26 -2.75
N VAL A 153 -14.86 7.63 -3.90
CA VAL A 153 -13.64 8.45 -4.00
C VAL A 153 -13.90 9.87 -3.49
N LYS A 154 -15.05 10.47 -3.82
CA LYS A 154 -15.45 11.79 -3.31
C LYS A 154 -15.51 11.81 -1.78
N GLU A 155 -16.11 10.79 -1.16
CA GLU A 155 -16.21 10.69 0.30
C GLU A 155 -14.83 10.48 0.95
N LEU A 156 -13.93 9.68 0.34
CA LEU A 156 -12.55 9.54 0.81
C LEU A 156 -11.77 10.87 0.72
N ARG A 157 -11.87 11.59 -0.39
CA ARG A 157 -11.24 12.92 -0.55
C ARG A 157 -11.75 13.93 0.49
N LYS A 158 -13.05 13.89 0.80
CA LYS A 158 -13.67 14.75 1.82
C LYS A 158 -13.19 14.41 3.23
N ALA A 159 -13.05 13.11 3.54
CA ALA A 159 -12.60 12.65 4.85
C ALA A 159 -11.10 12.88 5.08
N TYR A 160 -10.29 12.82 4.02
CA TYR A 160 -8.83 12.94 4.08
C TYR A 160 -8.30 13.93 3.04
N PRO A 161 -8.59 15.23 3.19
CA PRO A 161 -8.28 16.26 2.18
C PRO A 161 -6.78 16.52 2.02
N ASP A 162 -5.96 16.18 3.02
CA ASP A 162 -4.50 16.38 3.01
C ASP A 162 -3.75 15.28 2.27
N LEU A 163 -4.45 14.24 1.76
CA LEU A 163 -3.87 13.14 1.02
C LEU A 163 -3.99 13.33 -0.50
N GLU A 164 -3.00 12.84 -1.25
CA GLU A 164 -2.91 13.04 -2.70
C GLU A 164 -3.72 12.00 -3.49
N TRP A 165 -5.02 12.18 -3.57
CA TRP A 165 -5.95 11.29 -4.26
C TRP A 165 -5.93 11.46 -5.78
N GLN A 166 -5.71 10.37 -6.51
CA GLN A 166 -5.88 10.27 -7.95
C GLN A 166 -7.32 9.84 -8.29
N ASP A 167 -7.67 9.89 -9.58
CA ASP A 167 -8.96 9.37 -10.02
C ASP A 167 -8.99 7.85 -9.91
N GLY A 168 -10.08 7.36 -9.34
CA GLY A 168 -10.29 5.94 -9.12
C GLY A 168 -10.85 5.21 -10.35
N ARG A 169 -10.74 3.87 -10.34
CA ARG A 169 -11.32 3.03 -11.39
C ARG A 169 -12.09 1.84 -10.84
N LEU A 170 -13.28 1.61 -11.41
CA LEU A 170 -14.04 0.39 -11.18
C LEU A 170 -13.45 -0.74 -12.04
N LEU A 171 -13.12 -1.88 -11.42
CA LEU A 171 -12.42 -2.99 -12.09
C LEU A 171 -13.28 -4.26 -12.25
N ASN A 172 -14.61 -4.15 -12.13
CA ASN A 172 -15.50 -5.26 -12.39
C ASN A 172 -15.28 -5.79 -13.81
N GLY A 173 -15.02 -7.10 -13.93
CA GLY A 173 -14.87 -7.75 -15.23
C GLY A 173 -13.77 -7.18 -16.13
N SER A 174 -12.86 -6.36 -15.58
CA SER A 174 -11.75 -5.78 -16.34
C SER A 174 -10.80 -6.89 -16.84
N SER A 175 -10.37 -6.80 -18.10
CA SER A 175 -9.30 -7.64 -18.60
C SER A 175 -7.93 -7.15 -18.12
N LEU A 176 -6.94 -8.05 -18.06
CA LEU A 176 -5.58 -7.71 -17.70
C LEU A 176 -4.99 -6.58 -18.58
N ASN A 177 -5.30 -6.59 -19.89
CA ASN A 177 -4.86 -5.52 -20.80
C ASN A 177 -5.48 -4.17 -20.47
N SER A 178 -6.77 -4.15 -20.08
CA SER A 178 -7.46 -2.94 -19.65
C SER A 178 -6.85 -2.37 -18.36
N VAL A 179 -6.50 -3.24 -17.41
CA VAL A 179 -5.81 -2.86 -16.16
C VAL A 179 -4.41 -2.32 -16.47
N ARG A 180 -3.64 -3.02 -17.33
CA ARG A 180 -2.29 -2.60 -17.75
C ARG A 180 -2.28 -1.21 -18.38
N ASN A 181 -3.20 -0.93 -19.29
CA ASN A 181 -3.28 0.38 -19.95
C ASN A 181 -3.60 1.50 -18.94
N TRP A 182 -4.51 1.25 -18.01
CA TRP A 182 -4.84 2.22 -16.96
C TRP A 182 -3.66 2.48 -16.03
N VAL A 183 -3.04 1.44 -15.51
CA VAL A 183 -1.91 1.55 -14.58
C VAL A 183 -0.71 2.22 -15.23
N ASN A 184 -0.39 1.89 -16.50
CA ASN A 184 0.68 2.56 -17.26
C ASN A 184 0.43 4.07 -17.40
N GLY A 185 -0.84 4.49 -17.53
CA GLY A 185 -1.20 5.90 -17.56
C GLY A 185 -0.94 6.64 -16.24
N ILE A 186 -0.99 5.92 -15.11
CA ILE A 186 -0.71 6.45 -13.76
C ILE A 186 0.81 6.50 -13.52
N MET A 187 1.50 5.39 -13.78
CA MET A 187 2.94 5.24 -13.50
C MET A 187 3.83 6.11 -14.40
N LYS A 188 3.38 6.45 -15.62
CA LYS A 188 4.12 7.34 -16.54
C LYS A 188 4.00 8.83 -16.22
N LYS A 189 3.08 9.24 -15.36
CA LYS A 189 2.90 10.63 -14.92
C LYS A 189 3.78 11.00 -13.72
N GLN A 190 4.80 10.20 -13.48
CA GLN A 190 5.84 10.45 -12.47
C GLN A 190 6.94 11.35 -13.01
#